data_ced11d45bae93244beeb666e4f94c190
#
_entry.id   ced11d45bae93244beeb666e4f94c190
#
_cell.length_a   1.000
_cell.length_b   1.000
_cell.length_c   1.000
_cell.angle_alpha   90.00
_cell.angle_beta   90.00
_cell.angle_gamma   90.00
#
_symmetry.space_group_name_H-M   'P 1'
#
loop_
_entity.id
_entity.type
_entity.pdbx_description
1 polymer ?
#
loop_
_entity_poly.entity_id
_entity_poly.type
_entity_poly.pdbx_seq_one_letter_code
_entity_poly.pdbx_strand_id
1 'polypeptide(L)'
;MFNYSKYIIRILFFLFIIFLLCFFLQDQLKKTFIHNIELNSIILSMFFLGTVIALKNIINLNKEQNWLINFFNNKKSSINFEPKFLSDFKELSYDDFFFEDKIKECINKVIEKLDSERELLKYIISLLIFLGLIGTFWGLLKTIDSVGLTIRNLSIDEANIVTNFMNLKNGLNKPLSGMGTAFSSSLFGLTGSLCLGLIDLLTGRAQNDFITALEKKVATKKPNLSADNNKETGKEYMQALLFQTIDSLNNLEKFILKSEQSRKNFEDLIVESSKVMVKINNEISIRVGQYNKNELANVNSLNKVEEQLRDLREQINKKNNNNNDELAKEIQVLAKTISLMKK
;
A
#
# COMPACT_ATOMS: atom_id res chain seq x y z
N MET A 1 -16.99 -5.45 32.17
CA MET A 1 -16.95 -4.03 31.87
C MET A 1 -15.76 -3.81 30.96
N PHE A 2 -16.00 -3.55 29.67
CA PHE A 2 -14.91 -3.30 28.74
C PHE A 2 -14.31 -1.92 29.07
N ASN A 3 -12.99 -1.88 29.22
CA ASN A 3 -12.29 -0.67 29.66
C ASN A 3 -11.60 -0.03 28.44
N TYR A 4 -12.34 0.86 27.71
CA TYR A 4 -11.78 1.55 26.52
C TYR A 4 -10.55 2.41 26.85
N SER A 5 -10.37 2.77 28.15
CA SER A 5 -9.12 3.38 28.62
C SER A 5 -7.90 2.58 28.22
N LYS A 6 -7.99 1.23 28.15
CA LYS A 6 -6.87 0.38 27.73
C LYS A 6 -6.45 0.62 26.29
N TYR A 7 -7.41 0.88 25.39
CA TYR A 7 -7.12 1.17 23.99
C TYR A 7 -6.53 2.57 23.84
N ILE A 8 -7.10 3.55 24.54
CA ILE A 8 -6.55 4.91 24.56
C ILE A 8 -5.13 4.89 25.12
N ILE A 9 -4.88 4.19 26.24
CA ILE A 9 -3.56 4.07 26.85
C ILE A 9 -2.57 3.40 25.88
N ARG A 10 -2.99 2.34 25.16
CA ARG A 10 -2.13 1.67 24.17
C ARG A 10 -1.77 2.59 23.01
N ILE A 11 -2.72 3.37 22.51
CA ILE A 11 -2.46 4.35 21.44
C ILE A 11 -1.55 5.46 21.96
N LEU A 12 -1.80 6.00 23.14
CA LEU A 12 -0.95 7.03 23.74
C LEU A 12 0.47 6.50 24.02
N PHE A 13 0.59 5.28 24.49
CA PHE A 13 1.89 4.62 24.68
C PHE A 13 2.63 4.43 23.36
N PHE A 14 1.93 4.02 22.32
CA PHE A 14 2.51 3.89 20.97
C PHE A 14 2.95 5.26 20.42
N LEU A 15 2.12 6.30 20.55
CA LEU A 15 2.47 7.66 20.17
C LEU A 15 3.66 8.20 20.97
N PHE A 16 3.75 7.83 22.24
CA PHE A 16 4.89 8.20 23.10
C PHE A 16 6.19 7.53 22.61
N ILE A 17 6.13 6.26 22.19
CA ILE A 17 7.29 5.57 21.60
C ILE A 17 7.73 6.28 20.31
N ILE A 18 6.78 6.62 19.43
CA ILE A 18 7.07 7.36 18.20
C ILE A 18 7.71 8.71 18.52
N PHE A 19 7.17 9.44 19.49
CA PHE A 19 7.70 10.73 19.93
C PHE A 19 9.13 10.60 20.47
N LEU A 20 9.40 9.59 21.28
CA LEU A 20 10.74 9.32 21.81
C LEU A 20 11.73 8.97 20.68
N LEU A 21 11.31 8.17 19.72
CA LEU A 21 12.10 7.84 18.54
C LEU A 21 12.39 9.08 17.69
N CYS A 22 11.38 9.92 17.44
CA CYS A 22 11.54 11.20 16.75
C CYS A 22 12.47 12.15 17.51
N PHE A 23 12.41 12.16 18.84
CA PHE A 23 13.30 12.97 19.68
C PHE A 23 14.76 12.52 19.58
N PHE A 24 14.99 11.20 19.57
CA PHE A 24 16.33 10.64 19.41
C PHE A 24 16.93 10.92 18.02
N LEU A 25 16.10 10.88 16.97
CA LEU A 25 16.52 11.13 15.58
C LEU A 25 16.27 12.58 15.12
N GLN A 26 16.06 13.54 16.03
CA GLN A 26 15.63 14.90 15.68
C GLN A 26 16.53 15.61 14.65
N ASP A 27 17.87 15.44 14.74
CA ASP A 27 18.81 16.11 13.84
C ASP A 27 18.74 15.55 12.42
N GLN A 28 18.55 14.24 12.28
CA GLN A 28 18.38 13.59 10.98
C GLN A 28 17.01 13.91 10.39
N LEU A 29 15.95 13.87 11.20
CA LEU A 29 14.59 14.21 10.77
C LEU A 29 14.48 15.67 10.34
N LYS A 30 15.09 16.61 11.05
CA LYS A 30 15.12 18.02 10.64
C LYS A 30 15.78 18.20 9.30
N LYS A 31 16.97 17.61 9.09
CA LYS A 31 17.66 17.67 7.79
C LYS A 31 16.79 17.10 6.67
N THR A 32 16.19 15.94 6.91
CA THR A 32 15.31 15.26 5.95
C THR A 32 14.05 16.08 5.68
N PHE A 33 13.45 16.69 6.70
CA PHE A 33 12.23 17.51 6.58
C PHE A 33 12.45 18.75 5.72
N ILE A 34 13.61 19.44 5.87
CA ILE A 34 13.96 20.67 5.17
C ILE A 34 14.10 20.46 3.65
N HIS A 35 14.38 19.23 3.17
CA HIS A 35 14.51 18.95 1.75
C HIS A 35 13.22 19.25 0.95
N ASN A 36 12.03 19.08 1.58
CA ASN A 36 10.74 19.41 0.98
C ASN A 36 9.74 19.82 2.07
N ILE A 37 9.86 21.04 2.57
CA ILE A 37 9.06 21.54 3.69
C ILE A 37 7.56 21.50 3.36
N GLU A 38 7.18 21.91 2.14
CA GLU A 38 5.78 22.03 1.74
C GLU A 38 5.07 20.66 1.79
N LEU A 39 5.61 19.69 1.10
CA LEU A 39 4.99 18.37 0.97
C LEU A 39 5.08 17.57 2.26
N ASN A 40 6.21 17.64 2.96
CA ASN A 40 6.42 16.99 4.25
C ASN A 40 5.48 17.57 5.32
N SER A 41 5.17 18.88 5.27
CA SER A 41 4.20 19.52 6.17
C SER A 41 2.77 19.03 5.90
N ILE A 42 2.40 18.84 4.63
CA ILE A 42 1.10 18.27 4.26
C ILE A 42 0.98 16.84 4.77
N ILE A 43 2.01 16.00 4.57
CA ILE A 43 2.05 14.62 5.05
C ILE A 43 1.89 14.58 6.57
N LEU A 44 2.64 15.41 7.29
CA LEU A 44 2.60 15.47 8.75
C LEU A 44 1.22 15.94 9.25
N SER A 45 0.63 16.95 8.59
CA SER A 45 -0.71 17.45 8.89
C SER A 45 -1.77 16.36 8.71
N MET A 46 -1.70 15.59 7.62
CA MET A 46 -2.61 14.46 7.37
C MET A 46 -2.44 13.34 8.39
N PHE A 47 -1.22 13.06 8.83
CA PHE A 47 -0.96 12.09 9.90
C PHE A 47 -1.60 12.52 11.22
N PHE A 48 -1.44 13.80 11.62
CA PHE A 48 -2.07 14.33 12.82
C PHE A 48 -3.60 14.30 12.73
N LEU A 49 -4.16 14.68 11.58
CA LEU A 49 -5.60 14.64 11.34
C LEU A 49 -6.14 13.22 11.49
N GLY A 50 -5.50 12.23 10.89
CA GLY A 50 -5.88 10.83 11.02
C GLY A 50 -5.79 10.33 12.48
N THR A 51 -4.75 10.73 13.20
CA THR A 51 -4.59 10.38 14.62
C THR A 51 -5.69 10.98 15.49
N VAL A 52 -6.06 12.23 15.24
CA VAL A 52 -7.16 12.91 15.97
C VAL A 52 -8.50 12.23 15.69
N ILE A 53 -8.77 11.85 14.45
CA ILE A 53 -10.00 11.11 14.06
C ILE A 53 -10.05 9.77 14.79
N ALA A 54 -8.94 9.00 14.79
CA ALA A 54 -8.89 7.71 15.47
C ALA A 54 -9.15 7.82 16.97
N LEU A 55 -8.53 8.80 17.64
CA LEU A 55 -8.75 9.05 19.07
C LEU A 55 -10.20 9.47 19.35
N LYS A 56 -10.78 10.35 18.52
CA LYS A 56 -12.18 10.77 18.62
C LYS A 56 -13.13 9.58 18.49
N ASN A 57 -12.87 8.67 17.57
CA ASN A 57 -13.70 7.48 17.36
C ASN A 57 -13.72 6.60 18.62
N ILE A 58 -12.56 6.36 19.25
CA ILE A 58 -12.48 5.56 20.48
C ILE A 58 -13.15 6.27 21.66
N ILE A 59 -13.00 7.60 21.79
CA ILE A 59 -13.64 8.36 22.85
C ILE A 59 -15.16 8.32 22.68
N ASN A 60 -15.67 8.42 21.46
CA ASN A 60 -17.08 8.30 21.17
C ASN A 60 -17.61 6.90 21.52
N LEU A 61 -16.90 5.83 21.19
CA LEU A 61 -17.26 4.47 21.59
C LEU A 61 -17.42 4.32 23.11
N ASN A 62 -16.54 4.94 23.88
CA ASN A 62 -16.66 4.93 25.34
C ASN A 62 -17.93 5.63 25.85
N LYS A 63 -18.31 6.74 25.23
CA LYS A 63 -19.55 7.46 25.57
C LYS A 63 -20.78 6.63 25.18
N GLU A 64 -20.78 6.02 24.01
CA GLU A 64 -21.83 5.12 23.51
C GLU A 64 -22.03 3.93 24.46
N GLN A 65 -20.94 3.32 24.90
CA GLN A 65 -21.03 2.20 25.87
C GLN A 65 -21.63 2.62 27.19
N ASN A 66 -21.24 3.79 27.72
CA ASN A 66 -21.82 4.29 28.96
C ASN A 66 -23.31 4.58 28.82
N TRP A 67 -23.71 5.13 27.67
CA TRP A 67 -25.12 5.30 27.34
C TRP A 67 -25.84 3.94 27.26
N LEU A 68 -25.27 2.94 26.60
CA LEU A 68 -25.81 1.58 26.48
C LEU A 68 -26.05 0.94 27.86
N ILE A 69 -25.05 1.04 28.77
CA ILE A 69 -25.18 0.49 30.14
C ILE A 69 -26.33 1.15 30.89
N ASN A 70 -26.48 2.47 30.77
CA ASN A 70 -27.54 3.22 31.45
C ASN A 70 -28.91 2.92 30.85
N PHE A 71 -28.99 2.80 29.53
CA PHE A 71 -30.21 2.41 28.81
C PHE A 71 -30.74 1.05 29.27
N PHE A 72 -29.86 0.04 29.35
CA PHE A 72 -30.24 -1.30 29.78
C PHE A 72 -30.52 -1.41 31.30
N ASN A 73 -29.97 -0.53 32.12
CA ASN A 73 -30.19 -0.54 33.57
C ASN A 73 -31.41 0.31 34.01
N ASN A 74 -32.21 0.83 33.10
CA ASN A 74 -33.36 1.73 33.37
C ASN A 74 -33.01 2.94 34.24
N LYS A 75 -31.74 3.32 34.31
CA LYS A 75 -31.34 4.55 35.00
C LYS A 75 -31.64 5.70 34.04
N LYS A 76 -32.62 6.56 34.42
CA LYS A 76 -32.79 7.86 33.77
C LYS A 76 -31.45 8.57 33.83
N SER A 77 -30.68 8.50 32.78
CA SER A 77 -29.38 9.14 32.74
C SER A 77 -29.64 10.63 32.50
N SER A 78 -29.17 11.46 33.43
CA SER A 78 -29.06 12.92 33.28
C SER A 78 -27.94 13.30 32.30
N ILE A 79 -27.49 12.36 31.44
CA ILE A 79 -26.43 12.60 30.47
C ILE A 79 -27.10 13.17 29.22
N ASN A 80 -26.92 14.46 28.95
CA ASN A 80 -27.25 15.15 27.71
C ASN A 80 -26.35 14.66 26.53
N PHE A 81 -26.23 13.36 26.37
CA PHE A 81 -25.47 12.75 25.28
C PHE A 81 -26.45 12.01 24.37
N GLU A 82 -26.56 12.48 23.14
CA GLU A 82 -27.26 11.75 22.09
C GLU A 82 -26.33 10.71 21.46
N PRO A 83 -26.69 9.42 21.50
CA PRO A 83 -25.89 8.38 20.91
C PRO A 83 -25.91 8.51 19.39
N LYS A 84 -24.73 8.53 18.78
CA LYS A 84 -24.58 8.60 17.32
C LYS A 84 -24.75 7.22 16.67
N PHE A 85 -24.13 6.21 17.24
CA PHE A 85 -24.15 4.84 16.70
C PHE A 85 -25.38 4.07 17.16
N LEU A 86 -25.81 4.29 18.41
CA LEU A 86 -26.95 3.62 19.04
C LEU A 86 -28.26 4.41 18.89
N SER A 87 -28.36 5.38 17.97
CA SER A 87 -29.58 6.15 17.74
C SER A 87 -30.81 5.29 17.52
N ASP A 88 -30.67 4.21 16.73
CA ASP A 88 -31.77 3.32 16.34
C ASP A 88 -32.25 2.48 17.53
N PHE A 89 -31.39 2.22 18.54
CA PHE A 89 -31.77 1.57 19.79
C PHE A 89 -32.63 2.46 20.70
N LYS A 90 -32.57 3.78 20.54
CA LYS A 90 -33.39 4.72 21.29
C LYS A 90 -34.86 4.64 20.91
N GLU A 91 -35.16 4.26 19.67
CA GLU A 91 -36.51 4.16 19.11
C GLU A 91 -37.16 2.82 19.38
N LEU A 92 -36.40 1.81 19.85
CA LEU A 92 -36.88 0.49 20.17
C LEU A 92 -37.77 0.51 21.43
N SER A 93 -39.01 0.02 21.27
CA SER A 93 -39.90 -0.25 22.40
C SER A 93 -39.50 -1.53 23.13
N TYR A 94 -39.98 -1.69 24.37
CA TYR A 94 -39.71 -2.92 25.15
C TYR A 94 -40.16 -4.19 24.40
N ASP A 95 -41.27 -4.09 23.67
CA ASP A 95 -41.84 -5.19 22.89
C ASP A 95 -40.98 -5.56 21.66
N ASP A 96 -40.22 -4.61 21.12
CA ASP A 96 -39.35 -4.85 19.97
C ASP A 96 -38.17 -5.77 20.31
N PHE A 97 -37.81 -5.92 21.58
CA PHE A 97 -36.79 -6.88 22.04
C PHE A 97 -37.22 -8.34 21.92
N PHE A 98 -38.50 -8.62 21.70
CA PHE A 98 -38.99 -9.96 21.39
C PHE A 98 -38.78 -10.34 19.92
N PHE A 99 -38.60 -9.36 19.03
CA PHE A 99 -38.38 -9.57 17.61
C PHE A 99 -36.89 -9.62 17.28
N GLU A 100 -36.36 -10.83 17.14
CA GLU A 100 -34.93 -11.04 16.87
C GLU A 100 -34.45 -10.35 15.59
N ASP A 101 -35.29 -10.27 14.57
CA ASP A 101 -34.97 -9.65 13.29
C ASP A 101 -34.79 -8.12 13.41
N LYS A 102 -35.61 -7.43 14.18
CA LYS A 102 -35.47 -5.99 14.43
C LYS A 102 -34.15 -5.67 15.17
N ILE A 103 -33.82 -6.49 16.15
CA ILE A 103 -32.58 -6.33 16.91
C ILE A 103 -31.36 -6.55 16.02
N LYS A 104 -31.39 -7.62 15.20
CA LYS A 104 -30.30 -7.87 14.22
C LYS A 104 -30.15 -6.72 13.24
N GLU A 105 -31.25 -6.19 12.75
CA GLU A 105 -31.24 -5.01 11.87
C GLU A 105 -30.56 -3.81 12.55
N CYS A 106 -30.93 -3.51 13.80
CA CYS A 106 -30.29 -2.42 14.55
C CYS A 106 -28.80 -2.65 14.78
N ILE A 107 -28.39 -3.87 15.12
CA ILE A 107 -26.98 -4.22 15.27
C ILE A 107 -26.23 -4.04 13.95
N ASN A 108 -26.81 -4.50 12.83
CA ASN A 108 -26.20 -4.32 11.51
C ASN A 108 -26.04 -2.85 11.13
N LYS A 109 -27.02 -2.00 11.43
CA LYS A 109 -26.91 -0.54 11.23
C LYS A 109 -25.79 0.08 12.08
N VAL A 110 -25.60 -0.40 13.31
CA VAL A 110 -24.47 0.03 14.15
C VAL A 110 -23.13 -0.37 13.54
N ILE A 111 -23.01 -1.61 13.06
CA ILE A 111 -21.81 -2.10 12.38
C ILE A 111 -21.51 -1.24 11.16
N GLU A 112 -22.49 -0.98 10.31
CA GLU A 112 -22.36 -0.15 9.10
C GLU A 112 -21.90 1.28 9.42
N LYS A 113 -22.47 1.91 10.46
CA LYS A 113 -22.05 3.24 10.91
C LYS A 113 -20.60 3.24 11.43
N LEU A 114 -20.19 2.20 12.16
CA LEU A 114 -18.83 2.07 12.66
C LEU A 114 -17.82 1.84 11.53
N ASP A 115 -18.17 1.00 10.55
CA ASP A 115 -17.34 0.73 9.39
C ASP A 115 -17.17 1.98 8.52
N SER A 116 -18.23 2.76 8.32
CA SER A 116 -18.17 4.03 7.59
C SER A 116 -17.19 5.03 8.22
N GLU A 117 -17.18 5.17 9.55
CA GLU A 117 -16.20 6.02 10.25
C GLU A 117 -14.76 5.51 10.07
N ARG A 118 -14.58 4.20 9.93
CA ARG A 118 -13.28 3.58 9.72
C ARG A 118 -12.78 3.71 8.29
N GLU A 119 -13.68 3.73 7.31
CA GLU A 119 -13.33 3.94 5.90
C GLU A 119 -12.59 5.25 5.68
N LEU A 120 -13.03 6.32 6.36
CA LEU A 120 -12.36 7.62 6.30
C LEU A 120 -10.91 7.53 6.80
N LEU A 121 -10.67 6.77 7.88
CA LEU A 121 -9.32 6.56 8.40
C LEU A 121 -8.44 5.78 7.42
N LYS A 122 -8.98 4.72 6.81
CA LYS A 122 -8.29 3.93 5.77
C LYS A 122 -7.97 4.79 4.54
N TYR A 123 -8.87 5.71 4.17
CA TYR A 123 -8.62 6.65 3.09
C TYR A 123 -7.43 7.57 3.41
N ILE A 124 -7.33 8.10 4.64
CA ILE A 124 -6.20 8.93 5.05
C ILE A 124 -4.88 8.14 5.03
N ILE A 125 -4.90 6.86 5.45
CA ILE A 125 -3.73 5.97 5.37
C ILE A 125 -3.25 5.83 3.92
N SER A 126 -4.17 5.56 3.00
CA SER A 126 -3.87 5.46 1.57
C SER A 126 -3.37 6.77 0.99
N LEU A 127 -3.95 7.90 1.42
CA LEU A 127 -3.53 9.23 1.01
C LEU A 127 -2.10 9.56 1.45
N LEU A 128 -1.69 9.14 2.65
CA LEU A 128 -0.31 9.30 3.13
C LEU A 128 0.70 8.57 2.24
N ILE A 129 0.37 7.35 1.82
CA ILE A 129 1.21 6.59 0.87
C ILE A 129 1.29 7.34 -0.46
N PHE A 130 0.15 7.80 -0.97
CA PHE A 130 0.06 8.50 -2.25
C PHE A 130 0.83 9.83 -2.24
N LEU A 131 0.74 10.60 -1.15
CA LEU A 131 1.52 11.83 -0.97
C LEU A 131 3.03 11.54 -0.92
N GLY A 132 3.44 10.47 -0.26
CA GLY A 132 4.82 10.00 -0.28
C GLY A 132 5.30 9.68 -1.70
N LEU A 133 4.47 9.02 -2.50
CA LEU A 133 4.77 8.68 -3.89
C LEU A 133 4.86 9.93 -4.78
N ILE A 134 3.94 10.89 -4.63
CA ILE A 134 4.02 12.19 -5.33
C ILE A 134 5.33 12.88 -5.01
N GLY A 135 5.78 12.80 -3.75
CA GLY A 135 7.06 13.39 -3.34
C GLY A 135 8.26 12.77 -4.04
N THR A 136 8.25 11.45 -4.26
CA THR A 136 9.32 10.79 -5.04
C THR A 136 9.33 11.28 -6.49
N PHE A 137 8.17 11.37 -7.09
CA PHE A 137 8.04 11.84 -8.47
C PHE A 137 8.51 13.29 -8.63
N TRP A 138 8.11 14.16 -7.72
CA TRP A 138 8.51 15.56 -7.71
C TRP A 138 10.03 15.73 -7.53
N GLY A 139 10.62 14.96 -6.60
CA GLY A 139 12.06 14.97 -6.37
C GLY A 139 12.86 14.46 -7.58
N LEU A 140 12.32 13.43 -8.26
CA LEU A 140 12.93 12.88 -9.47
C LEU A 140 12.92 13.90 -10.61
N LEU A 141 11.81 14.61 -10.82
CA LEU A 141 11.73 15.69 -11.81
C LEU A 141 12.79 16.77 -11.55
N LYS A 142 12.91 17.23 -10.30
CA LYS A 142 13.96 18.21 -9.92
C LYS A 142 15.38 17.68 -10.20
N THR A 143 15.59 16.37 -10.01
CA THR A 143 16.88 15.75 -10.30
C THR A 143 17.19 15.77 -11.78
N ILE A 144 16.23 15.38 -12.63
CA ILE A 144 16.40 15.35 -14.10
C ILE A 144 16.66 16.74 -14.63
N ASP A 145 15.89 17.75 -14.21
CA ASP A 145 16.09 19.14 -14.61
C ASP A 145 17.49 19.65 -14.23
N SER A 146 17.93 19.33 -13.00
CA SER A 146 19.23 19.75 -12.50
C SER A 146 20.40 19.09 -13.24
N VAL A 147 20.25 17.80 -13.60
CA VAL A 147 21.23 17.08 -14.43
C VAL A 147 21.29 17.71 -15.83
N GLY A 148 20.14 17.98 -16.44
CA GLY A 148 20.06 18.62 -17.74
C GLY A 148 20.74 20.00 -17.77
N LEU A 149 20.53 20.82 -16.74
CA LEU A 149 21.19 22.11 -16.59
C LEU A 149 22.72 21.96 -16.39
N THR A 150 23.14 20.98 -15.60
CA THR A 150 24.58 20.72 -15.37
C THR A 150 25.29 20.34 -16.66
N ILE A 151 24.65 19.44 -17.47
CA ILE A 151 25.21 19.02 -18.76
C ILE A 151 25.28 20.19 -19.75
N ARG A 152 24.25 21.04 -19.82
CA ARG A 152 24.24 22.21 -20.71
C ARG A 152 25.29 23.24 -20.36
N ASN A 153 25.64 23.37 -19.07
CA ASN A 153 26.64 24.33 -18.58
C ASN A 153 28.07 23.78 -18.62
N LEU A 154 28.27 22.53 -19.04
CA LEU A 154 29.60 21.98 -19.32
C LEU A 154 30.07 22.50 -20.68
N SER A 155 30.86 23.57 -20.66
CA SER A 155 31.67 24.03 -21.81
C SER A 155 32.94 23.18 -21.88
N ILE A 156 33.18 22.57 -23.05
CA ILE A 156 34.42 21.81 -23.33
C ILE A 156 35.49 22.83 -23.72
N ASP A 157 36.02 23.59 -22.75
CA ASP A 157 37.21 24.43 -22.95
C ASP A 157 38.43 23.66 -22.47
N GLU A 158 39.24 23.19 -23.39
CA GLU A 158 40.48 22.42 -23.10
C GLU A 158 41.49 23.22 -22.24
N ALA A 159 41.37 24.53 -22.17
CA ALA A 159 42.30 25.41 -21.43
C ALA A 159 42.10 25.41 -19.90
N ASN A 160 40.95 24.93 -19.37
CA ASN A 160 40.62 25.06 -17.95
C ASN A 160 39.96 23.76 -17.35
N ILE A 161 40.65 22.66 -17.43
CA ILE A 161 40.18 21.34 -16.94
C ILE A 161 39.79 21.41 -15.45
N VAL A 162 40.54 22.12 -14.61
CA VAL A 162 40.29 22.26 -13.18
C VAL A 162 39.00 23.04 -12.92
N THR A 163 38.72 24.08 -13.65
CA THR A 163 37.51 24.91 -13.53
C THR A 163 36.28 24.08 -13.99
N ASN A 164 36.41 23.33 -15.08
CA ASN A 164 35.35 22.45 -15.59
C ASN A 164 35.05 21.35 -14.60
N PHE A 165 36.06 20.76 -13.94
CA PHE A 165 35.86 19.77 -12.88
C PHE A 165 35.16 20.36 -11.65
N MET A 166 35.52 21.58 -11.23
CA MET A 166 34.84 22.27 -10.13
C MET A 166 33.37 22.58 -10.47
N ASN A 167 33.13 23.03 -11.69
CA ASN A 167 31.75 23.28 -12.16
C ASN A 167 30.93 22.02 -12.21
N LEU A 168 31.46 20.88 -12.65
CA LEU A 168 30.82 19.58 -12.62
C LEU A 168 30.52 19.15 -11.18
N LYS A 169 31.52 19.21 -10.28
CA LYS A 169 31.35 18.89 -8.86
C LYS A 169 30.27 19.74 -8.21
N ASN A 170 30.24 21.05 -8.44
CA ASN A 170 29.23 21.95 -7.91
C ASN A 170 27.85 21.71 -8.57
N GLY A 171 27.83 21.40 -9.86
CA GLY A 171 26.63 21.07 -10.61
C GLY A 171 25.90 19.78 -10.12
N LEU A 172 26.66 18.82 -9.58
CA LEU A 172 26.09 17.58 -9.04
C LEU A 172 25.39 17.76 -7.67
N ASN A 173 25.64 18.86 -6.95
CA ASN A 173 24.97 19.10 -5.66
C ASN A 173 23.45 19.27 -5.79
N LYS A 174 22.96 19.89 -6.86
CA LYS A 174 21.52 20.08 -7.11
C LYS A 174 20.80 18.78 -7.41
N PRO A 175 21.26 17.88 -8.31
CA PRO A 175 20.70 16.55 -8.51
C PRO A 175 20.65 15.72 -7.22
N LEU A 176 21.71 15.73 -6.43
CA LEU A 176 21.76 15.05 -5.14
C LEU A 176 20.70 15.57 -4.16
N SER A 177 20.47 16.87 -4.13
CA SER A 177 19.40 17.48 -3.32
C SER A 177 18.01 17.08 -3.81
N GLY A 178 17.80 16.96 -5.14
CA GLY A 178 16.55 16.46 -5.72
C GLY A 178 16.24 15.03 -5.28
N MET A 179 17.25 14.15 -5.27
CA MET A 179 17.13 12.79 -4.73
C MET A 179 16.77 12.80 -3.23
N GLY A 180 17.42 13.67 -2.44
CA GLY A 180 17.09 13.85 -1.03
C GLY A 180 15.62 14.24 -0.82
N THR A 181 15.09 15.13 -1.68
CA THR A 181 13.67 15.49 -1.68
C THR A 181 12.76 14.29 -1.91
N ALA A 182 13.07 13.46 -2.93
CA ALA A 182 12.31 12.27 -3.25
C ALA A 182 12.27 11.29 -2.08
N PHE A 183 13.41 10.91 -1.53
CA PHE A 183 13.50 9.97 -0.43
C PHE A 183 12.85 10.49 0.86
N SER A 184 12.98 11.78 1.16
CA SER A 184 12.43 12.36 2.38
C SER A 184 10.91 12.24 2.43
N SER A 185 10.22 12.66 1.39
CA SER A 185 8.76 12.65 1.34
C SER A 185 8.20 11.22 1.35
N SER A 186 8.87 10.29 0.66
CA SER A 186 8.50 8.87 0.70
C SER A 186 8.65 8.28 2.10
N LEU A 187 9.74 8.58 2.79
CA LEU A 187 9.98 8.11 4.15
C LEU A 187 8.89 8.59 5.11
N PHE A 188 8.53 9.87 5.07
CA PHE A 188 7.47 10.43 5.91
C PHE A 188 6.10 9.84 5.55
N GLY A 189 5.77 9.68 4.26
CA GLY A 189 4.51 9.10 3.81
C GLY A 189 4.34 7.64 4.25
N LEU A 190 5.34 6.81 4.00
CA LEU A 190 5.32 5.38 4.37
C LEU A 190 5.32 5.19 5.90
N THR A 191 6.18 5.90 6.63
CA THR A 191 6.22 5.80 8.09
C THR A 191 4.92 6.29 8.71
N GLY A 192 4.38 7.42 8.22
CA GLY A 192 3.11 7.96 8.68
C GLY A 192 1.95 6.99 8.43
N SER A 193 1.87 6.39 7.24
CA SER A 193 0.83 5.42 6.90
C SER A 193 0.93 4.15 7.76
N LEU A 194 2.14 3.64 8.01
CA LEU A 194 2.37 2.47 8.87
C LEU A 194 1.92 2.75 10.31
N CYS A 195 2.31 3.89 10.86
CA CYS A 195 1.94 4.29 12.21
C CYS A 195 0.41 4.47 12.35
N LEU A 196 -0.21 5.14 11.38
CA LEU A 196 -1.66 5.35 11.38
C LEU A 196 -2.42 4.02 11.15
N GLY A 197 -1.87 3.10 10.35
CA GLY A 197 -2.42 1.76 10.15
C GLY A 197 -2.43 0.92 11.43
N LEU A 198 -1.39 1.02 12.27
CA LEU A 198 -1.39 0.39 13.60
C LEU A 198 -2.45 1.00 14.53
N ILE A 199 -2.64 2.31 14.48
CA ILE A 199 -3.69 3.00 15.23
C ILE A 199 -5.08 2.56 14.74
N ASP A 200 -5.29 2.43 13.42
CA ASP A 200 -6.54 1.90 12.85
C ASP A 200 -6.82 0.47 13.31
N LEU A 201 -5.80 -0.38 13.36
CA LEU A 201 -5.95 -1.76 13.85
C LEU A 201 -6.41 -1.79 15.32
N LEU A 202 -5.87 -0.93 16.17
CA LEU A 202 -6.30 -0.80 17.57
C LEU A 202 -7.73 -0.25 17.68
N THR A 203 -8.10 0.70 16.82
CA THR A 203 -9.45 1.26 16.74
C THR A 203 -10.46 0.20 16.29
N GLY A 204 -10.12 -0.60 15.28
CA GLY A 204 -10.96 -1.70 14.81
C GLY A 204 -11.19 -2.78 15.88
N ARG A 205 -10.16 -3.09 16.68
CA ARG A 205 -10.34 -4.00 17.84
C ARG A 205 -11.28 -3.42 18.87
N ALA A 206 -11.18 -2.12 19.17
CA ALA A 206 -12.07 -1.47 20.12
C ALA A 206 -13.53 -1.48 19.61
N GLN A 207 -13.76 -1.32 18.30
CA GLN A 207 -15.08 -1.41 17.67
C GLN A 207 -15.65 -2.83 17.76
N ASN A 208 -14.86 -3.86 17.46
CA ASN A 208 -15.30 -5.25 17.57
C ASN A 208 -15.66 -5.63 19.01
N ASP A 209 -14.88 -5.18 19.97
CA ASP A 209 -15.19 -5.38 21.39
C ASP A 209 -16.50 -4.68 21.79
N PHE A 210 -16.79 -3.50 21.21
CA PHE A 210 -18.04 -2.80 21.41
C PHE A 210 -19.22 -3.58 20.87
N ILE A 211 -19.13 -4.09 19.64
CA ILE A 211 -20.17 -4.89 19.01
C ILE A 211 -20.45 -6.15 19.85
N THR A 212 -19.40 -6.87 20.25
CA THR A 212 -19.54 -8.06 21.11
C THR A 212 -20.19 -7.72 22.45
N ALA A 213 -19.85 -6.59 23.05
CA ALA A 213 -20.47 -6.13 24.30
C ALA A 213 -21.95 -5.75 24.09
N LEU A 214 -22.31 -5.14 22.96
CA LEU A 214 -23.68 -4.82 22.57
C LEU A 214 -24.50 -6.11 22.41
N GLU A 215 -24.02 -7.07 21.62
CA GLU A 215 -24.68 -8.35 21.40
C GLU A 215 -24.94 -9.09 22.72
N LYS A 216 -23.91 -9.15 23.60
CA LYS A 216 -24.03 -9.78 24.91
C LYS A 216 -25.08 -9.09 25.79
N LYS A 217 -25.11 -7.76 25.78
CA LYS A 217 -26.11 -7.00 26.55
C LYS A 217 -27.53 -7.22 26.03
N VAL A 218 -27.71 -7.25 24.73
CA VAL A 218 -28.98 -7.54 24.09
C VAL A 218 -29.43 -8.96 24.41
N ALA A 219 -28.54 -9.96 24.31
CA ALA A 219 -28.84 -11.34 24.63
C ALA A 219 -29.26 -11.55 26.10
N THR A 220 -28.66 -10.81 27.04
CA THR A 220 -29.03 -10.90 28.46
C THR A 220 -30.37 -10.24 28.80
N LYS A 221 -30.92 -9.37 27.92
CA LYS A 221 -32.22 -8.74 28.12
C LYS A 221 -33.37 -9.44 27.41
N LYS A 222 -33.06 -10.49 26.60
CA LYS A 222 -34.13 -11.38 26.14
C LYS A 222 -34.86 -11.87 27.41
N PRO A 223 -36.18 -11.64 27.53
CA PRO A 223 -36.88 -12.11 28.71
C PRO A 223 -36.63 -13.60 28.81
N ASN A 224 -36.00 -14.01 29.91
CA ASN A 224 -36.00 -15.42 30.26
C ASN A 224 -37.45 -15.85 30.42
N LEU A 225 -37.98 -16.52 29.42
CA LEU A 225 -39.29 -17.24 29.47
C LEU A 225 -39.20 -18.43 30.44
N SER A 226 -38.39 -18.32 31.47
CA SER A 226 -38.23 -19.35 32.48
C SER A 226 -38.25 -18.70 33.86
N ALA A 227 -39.42 -18.50 34.41
CA ALA A 227 -39.79 -18.68 35.81
C ALA A 227 -41.13 -17.98 36.10
N ASP A 228 -42.21 -18.56 35.63
CA ASP A 228 -43.40 -18.51 36.47
C ASP A 228 -44.16 -19.84 36.35
N ASN A 229 -44.40 -20.42 37.50
CA ASN A 229 -45.02 -21.75 37.69
C ASN A 229 -46.48 -21.71 37.29
N ASN A 230 -46.83 -22.18 36.09
CA ASN A 230 -48.16 -22.71 35.82
C ASN A 230 -48.06 -23.80 34.75
N LYS A 231 -48.61 -24.97 35.06
CA LYS A 231 -48.56 -26.21 34.28
C LYS A 231 -49.20 -26.17 32.88
N GLU A 232 -49.78 -25.07 32.45
CA GLU A 232 -50.33 -24.90 31.08
C GLU A 232 -49.28 -24.32 30.11
N THR A 233 -48.31 -23.59 30.58
CA THR A 233 -47.24 -22.98 29.78
C THR A 233 -46.19 -23.97 29.21
N GLY A 234 -46.12 -25.18 29.71
CA GLY A 234 -45.17 -26.20 29.22
C GLY A 234 -45.46 -26.65 27.78
N LYS A 235 -46.75 -26.69 27.38
CA LYS A 235 -47.15 -27.07 26.02
C LYS A 235 -46.91 -25.94 25.03
N GLU A 236 -47.19 -24.71 25.39
CA GLU A 236 -46.96 -23.53 24.56
C GLU A 236 -45.45 -23.24 24.41
N TYR A 237 -44.66 -23.44 25.49
CA TYR A 237 -43.20 -23.36 25.44
C TYR A 237 -42.59 -24.43 24.50
N MET A 238 -43.07 -25.67 24.60
CA MET A 238 -42.63 -26.77 23.73
C MET A 238 -43.00 -26.46 22.27
N GLN A 239 -44.22 -25.92 22.00
CA GLN A 239 -44.62 -25.51 20.67
C GLN A 239 -43.77 -24.34 20.16
N ALA A 240 -43.48 -23.31 20.97
CA ALA A 240 -42.62 -22.20 20.60
C ALA A 240 -41.17 -22.68 20.29
N LEU A 241 -40.64 -23.63 21.07
CA LEU A 241 -39.31 -24.22 20.84
C LEU A 241 -39.31 -25.09 19.56
N LEU A 242 -40.40 -25.79 19.27
CA LEU A 242 -40.56 -26.53 18.01
C LEU A 242 -40.64 -25.57 16.80
N PHE A 243 -41.38 -24.47 16.90
CA PHE A 243 -41.43 -23.46 15.86
C PHE A 243 -40.06 -22.81 15.65
N GLN A 244 -39.34 -22.50 16.71
CA GLN A 244 -37.97 -21.93 16.63
C GLN A 244 -36.97 -22.92 16.02
N THR A 245 -37.08 -24.22 16.33
CA THR A 245 -36.23 -25.25 15.70
C THR A 245 -36.58 -25.45 14.22
N ILE A 246 -37.87 -25.42 13.84
CA ILE A 246 -38.31 -25.48 12.45
C ILE A 246 -37.80 -24.27 11.67
N ASP A 247 -37.88 -23.05 12.24
CA ASP A 247 -37.39 -21.84 11.60
C ASP A 247 -35.85 -21.84 11.47
N SER A 248 -35.14 -22.33 12.48
CA SER A 248 -33.70 -22.54 12.42
C SER A 248 -33.31 -23.57 11.35
N LEU A 249 -34.04 -24.65 11.20
CA LEU A 249 -33.82 -25.64 10.15
C LEU A 249 -34.10 -25.07 8.75
N ASN A 250 -35.16 -24.28 8.57
CA ASN A 250 -35.46 -23.61 7.32
C ASN A 250 -34.39 -22.57 6.95
N ASN A 251 -33.85 -21.86 7.95
CA ASN A 251 -32.73 -20.90 7.75
C ASN A 251 -31.44 -21.65 7.40
N LEU A 252 -31.22 -22.83 8.00
CA LEU A 252 -30.05 -23.67 7.70
C LEU A 252 -30.15 -24.25 6.28
N GLU A 253 -31.35 -24.66 5.87
CA GLU A 253 -31.63 -25.12 4.50
C GLU A 253 -31.35 -23.99 3.48
N LYS A 254 -31.87 -22.79 3.72
CA LYS A 254 -31.57 -21.61 2.87
C LYS A 254 -30.08 -21.29 2.83
N PHE A 255 -29.38 -21.42 3.96
CA PHE A 255 -27.94 -21.18 4.02
C PHE A 255 -27.19 -22.25 3.22
N ILE A 256 -27.55 -23.51 3.33
CA ILE A 256 -26.95 -24.61 2.56
C ILE A 256 -27.19 -24.40 1.06
N LEU A 257 -28.40 -24.08 0.62
CA LEU A 257 -28.70 -23.77 -0.78
C LEU A 257 -27.90 -22.60 -1.31
N LYS A 258 -27.78 -21.52 -0.53
CA LYS A 258 -26.97 -20.36 -0.89
C LYS A 258 -25.48 -20.67 -0.94
N SER A 259 -25.00 -21.50 0.00
CA SER A 259 -23.61 -21.96 0.03
C SER A 259 -23.29 -22.84 -1.18
N GLU A 260 -24.23 -23.74 -1.55
CA GLU A 260 -24.09 -24.60 -2.72
C GLU A 260 -24.09 -23.82 -4.03
N GLN A 261 -24.92 -22.78 -4.12
CA GLN A 261 -24.91 -21.87 -5.27
C GLN A 261 -23.60 -21.06 -5.34
N SER A 262 -23.10 -20.60 -4.21
CA SER A 262 -21.79 -19.91 -4.15
C SER A 262 -20.64 -20.85 -4.53
N ARG A 263 -20.68 -22.11 -4.10
CA ARG A 263 -19.71 -23.14 -4.47
C ARG A 263 -19.71 -23.39 -5.98
N LYS A 264 -20.90 -23.48 -6.58
CA LYS A 264 -21.05 -23.67 -8.02
C LYS A 264 -20.50 -22.50 -8.83
N ASN A 265 -20.80 -21.26 -8.40
CA ASN A 265 -20.23 -20.06 -9.00
C ASN A 265 -18.70 -20.02 -8.88
N PHE A 266 -18.17 -20.50 -7.75
CA PHE A 266 -16.73 -20.59 -7.53
C PHE A 266 -16.07 -21.65 -8.40
N GLU A 267 -16.72 -22.81 -8.58
CA GLU A 267 -16.27 -23.87 -9.52
C GLU A 267 -16.21 -23.34 -10.96
N ASP A 268 -17.26 -22.62 -11.40
CA ASP A 268 -17.30 -22.01 -12.73
C ASP A 268 -16.18 -20.98 -12.91
N LEU A 269 -15.91 -20.18 -11.89
CA LEU A 269 -14.85 -19.18 -11.89
C LEU A 269 -13.45 -19.81 -11.94
N ILE A 270 -13.26 -20.95 -11.26
CA ILE A 270 -12.00 -21.72 -11.32
C ILE A 270 -11.81 -22.30 -12.73
N VAL A 271 -12.86 -22.85 -13.33
CA VAL A 271 -12.80 -23.38 -14.70
C VAL A 271 -12.47 -22.29 -15.70
N GLU A 272 -13.09 -21.11 -15.57
CA GLU A 272 -12.79 -19.97 -16.43
C GLU A 272 -11.36 -19.45 -16.22
N SER A 273 -10.93 -19.31 -14.97
CA SER A 273 -9.55 -18.92 -14.62
C SER A 273 -8.52 -19.93 -15.17
N SER A 274 -8.82 -21.22 -15.09
CA SER A 274 -7.96 -22.26 -15.66
C SER A 274 -7.85 -22.14 -17.18
N LYS A 275 -8.96 -21.88 -17.88
CA LYS A 275 -8.94 -21.63 -19.35
C LYS A 275 -8.08 -20.41 -19.71
N VAL A 276 -8.22 -19.32 -18.95
CA VAL A 276 -7.40 -18.11 -19.14
C VAL A 276 -5.94 -18.42 -18.90
N MET A 277 -5.61 -19.18 -17.85
CA MET A 277 -4.23 -19.55 -17.52
C MET A 277 -3.58 -20.42 -18.61
N VAL A 278 -4.33 -21.36 -19.17
CA VAL A 278 -3.87 -22.17 -20.32
C VAL A 278 -3.60 -21.28 -21.53
N LYS A 279 -4.50 -20.30 -21.79
CA LYS A 279 -4.34 -19.35 -22.91
C LYS A 279 -3.09 -18.48 -22.72
N ILE A 280 -2.89 -17.94 -21.53
CA ILE A 280 -1.69 -17.16 -21.18
C ILE A 280 -0.42 -18.01 -21.33
N ASN A 281 -0.44 -19.26 -20.84
CA ASN A 281 0.71 -20.14 -20.95
C ASN A 281 1.07 -20.47 -22.40
N ASN A 282 0.06 -20.68 -23.25
CA ASN A 282 0.29 -20.86 -24.68
C ASN A 282 0.84 -19.58 -25.35
N GLU A 283 0.33 -18.41 -25.00
CA GLU A 283 0.85 -17.13 -25.51
C GLU A 283 2.30 -16.89 -25.07
N ILE A 284 2.62 -17.17 -23.80
CA ILE A 284 3.99 -17.08 -23.28
C ILE A 284 4.90 -18.05 -24.03
N SER A 285 4.48 -19.30 -24.26
CA SER A 285 5.25 -20.30 -24.98
C SER A 285 5.54 -19.84 -26.42
N ILE A 286 4.56 -19.27 -27.10
CA ILE A 286 4.74 -18.71 -28.46
C ILE A 286 5.72 -17.54 -28.45
N ARG A 287 5.60 -16.61 -27.49
CA ARG A 287 6.49 -15.44 -27.36
C ARG A 287 7.91 -15.84 -27.03
N VAL A 288 8.09 -16.81 -26.12
CA VAL A 288 9.42 -17.35 -25.78
C VAL A 288 10.04 -18.04 -27.00
N GLY A 289 9.25 -18.81 -27.75
CA GLY A 289 9.71 -19.41 -29.01
C GLY A 289 10.13 -18.37 -30.07
N GLN A 290 9.39 -17.29 -30.21
CA GLN A 290 9.75 -16.16 -31.09
C GLN A 290 10.98 -15.41 -30.61
N TYR A 291 11.12 -15.19 -29.30
CA TYR A 291 12.30 -14.55 -28.72
C TYR A 291 13.56 -15.37 -28.98
N ASN A 292 13.53 -16.67 -28.72
CA ASN A 292 14.66 -17.58 -28.96
C ASN A 292 15.03 -17.61 -30.46
N LYS A 293 14.03 -17.57 -31.37
CA LYS A 293 14.26 -17.53 -32.81
C LYS A 293 14.95 -16.23 -33.25
N ASN A 294 14.52 -15.10 -32.66
CA ASN A 294 15.13 -13.80 -32.93
C ASN A 294 16.55 -13.70 -32.36
N GLU A 295 16.79 -14.26 -31.17
CA GLU A 295 18.12 -14.32 -30.56
C GLU A 295 19.09 -15.15 -31.41
N LEU A 296 18.62 -16.30 -31.91
CA LEU A 296 19.42 -17.13 -32.82
C LEU A 296 19.74 -16.40 -34.15
N ALA A 297 18.78 -15.65 -34.68
CA ALA A 297 18.98 -14.82 -35.86
C ALA A 297 20.00 -13.68 -35.61
N ASN A 298 19.94 -13.05 -34.44
CA ASN A 298 20.89 -12.03 -34.03
C ASN A 298 22.30 -12.57 -33.85
N VAL A 299 22.45 -13.75 -33.22
CA VAL A 299 23.74 -14.43 -33.08
C VAL A 299 24.32 -14.77 -34.43
N ASN A 300 23.51 -15.29 -35.37
CA ASN A 300 23.96 -15.58 -36.73
C ASN A 300 24.39 -14.32 -37.48
N SER A 301 23.69 -13.19 -37.25
CA SER A 301 24.05 -11.89 -37.84
C SER A 301 25.36 -11.37 -37.30
N LEU A 302 25.58 -11.50 -35.97
CA LEU A 302 26.84 -11.13 -35.30
C LEU A 302 28.01 -11.97 -35.82
N ASN A 303 27.84 -13.29 -35.95
CA ASN A 303 28.87 -14.17 -36.53
C ASN A 303 29.24 -13.78 -37.95
N LYS A 304 28.24 -13.37 -38.75
CA LYS A 304 28.48 -12.91 -40.13
C LYS A 304 29.23 -11.57 -40.17
N VAL A 305 28.95 -10.67 -39.25
CA VAL A 305 29.70 -9.40 -39.09
C VAL A 305 31.14 -9.67 -38.63
N GLU A 306 31.35 -10.64 -37.72
CA GLU A 306 32.66 -11.03 -37.26
C GLU A 306 33.51 -11.61 -38.40
N GLU A 307 32.92 -12.46 -39.24
CA GLU A 307 33.56 -13.00 -40.44
C GLU A 307 33.95 -11.89 -41.42
N GLN A 308 33.05 -10.93 -41.69
CA GLN A 308 33.36 -9.80 -42.55
C GLN A 308 34.47 -8.90 -41.99
N LEU A 309 34.50 -8.68 -40.68
CA LEU A 309 35.58 -7.94 -40.01
C LEU A 309 36.92 -8.67 -40.10
N ARG A 310 36.91 -10.00 -40.02
CA ARG A 310 38.10 -10.82 -40.17
C ARG A 310 38.66 -10.74 -41.59
N ASP A 311 37.78 -10.81 -42.59
CA ASP A 311 38.14 -10.66 -44.02
C ASP A 311 38.71 -9.29 -44.31
N LEU A 312 38.08 -8.25 -43.75
CA LEU A 312 38.54 -6.86 -43.93
C LEU A 312 39.92 -6.65 -43.30
N ARG A 313 40.13 -7.24 -42.11
CA ARG A 313 41.42 -7.21 -41.42
C ARG A 313 42.52 -7.92 -42.25
N GLU A 314 42.18 -9.03 -42.89
CA GLU A 314 43.11 -9.76 -43.76
C GLU A 314 43.44 -8.97 -45.02
N GLN A 315 42.44 -8.31 -45.63
CA GLN A 315 42.65 -7.41 -46.76
C GLN A 315 43.55 -6.21 -46.42
N ILE A 316 43.32 -5.60 -45.25
CA ILE A 316 44.13 -4.48 -44.77
C ILE A 316 45.59 -4.97 -44.54
N ASN A 317 45.78 -6.12 -43.90
CA ASN A 317 47.13 -6.67 -43.70
C ASN A 317 47.84 -7.01 -45.01
N LYS A 318 47.15 -7.58 -46.02
CA LYS A 318 47.68 -7.83 -47.34
C LYS A 318 48.07 -6.53 -48.08
N LYS A 319 47.24 -5.50 -47.95
CA LYS A 319 47.50 -4.20 -48.56
C LYS A 319 48.66 -3.47 -47.87
N ASN A 320 48.80 -3.59 -46.57
CA ASN A 320 49.86 -2.98 -45.82
C ASN A 320 51.24 -3.67 -46.05
N ASN A 321 51.23 -5.01 -46.25
CA ASN A 321 52.44 -5.75 -46.65
C ASN A 321 52.86 -5.41 -48.07
N ASN A 322 51.89 -5.28 -49.01
CA ASN A 322 52.23 -4.89 -50.37
C ASN A 322 52.85 -3.47 -50.45
N ASN A 323 52.31 -2.49 -49.66
CA ASN A 323 52.86 -1.18 -49.61
C ASN A 323 54.26 -1.14 -48.98
N ASN A 324 54.49 -1.94 -47.94
CA ASN A 324 55.81 -2.03 -47.28
C ASN A 324 56.85 -2.69 -48.22
N ASP A 325 56.45 -3.70 -49.03
CA ASP A 325 57.32 -4.32 -49.99
C ASP A 325 57.69 -3.41 -51.15
N GLU A 326 56.74 -2.56 -51.59
CA GLU A 326 56.93 -1.58 -52.65
C GLU A 326 57.86 -0.44 -52.15
N LEU A 327 57.66 0.04 -50.91
CA LEU A 327 58.53 1.02 -50.25
C LEU A 327 59.93 0.47 -50.00
N ALA A 328 60.05 -0.79 -49.63
CA ALA A 328 61.38 -1.44 -49.46
C ALA A 328 62.13 -1.56 -50.78
N LYS A 329 61.42 -1.84 -51.90
CA LYS A 329 62.04 -1.86 -53.25
C LYS A 329 62.47 -0.46 -53.68
N GLU A 330 61.68 0.58 -53.44
CA GLU A 330 62.06 1.96 -53.76
C GLU A 330 63.26 2.42 -52.96
N ILE A 331 63.33 2.10 -51.68
CA ILE A 331 64.49 2.40 -50.80
C ILE A 331 65.73 1.66 -51.31
N GLN A 332 65.58 0.41 -51.75
CA GLN A 332 66.68 -0.37 -52.26
C GLN A 332 67.21 0.18 -53.57
N VAL A 333 66.32 0.64 -54.46
CA VAL A 333 66.70 1.34 -55.72
C VAL A 333 67.38 2.67 -55.40
N LEU A 334 66.90 3.47 -54.51
CA LEU A 334 67.50 4.71 -54.07
C LEU A 334 68.89 4.49 -53.47
N ALA A 335 69.05 3.49 -52.58
CA ALA A 335 70.31 3.13 -51.98
C ALA A 335 71.35 2.70 -53.05
N LYS A 336 70.89 1.96 -54.05
CA LYS A 336 71.75 1.56 -55.18
C LYS A 336 72.17 2.70 -56.06
N THR A 337 71.25 3.65 -56.33
CA THR A 337 71.50 4.87 -57.10
C THR A 337 72.51 5.79 -56.35
N ILE A 338 72.33 5.95 -55.08
CA ILE A 338 73.26 6.75 -54.24
C ILE A 338 74.66 6.09 -54.19
N SER A 339 74.74 4.78 -54.18
CA SER A 339 76.05 4.07 -54.20
C SER A 339 76.78 4.20 -55.55
N LEU A 340 76.02 4.33 -56.64
CA LEU A 340 76.58 4.60 -57.96
C LEU A 340 77.03 6.04 -58.19
N MET A 341 76.39 6.99 -57.48
CA MET A 341 76.82 8.41 -57.52
C MET A 341 78.07 8.70 -56.66
N LYS A 342 78.48 7.81 -55.84
CA LYS A 342 79.66 7.99 -54.95
C LYS A 342 80.95 7.37 -55.52
N LYS A 343 80.87 6.85 -56.73
CA LYS A 343 82.04 6.52 -57.58
C LYS A 343 82.28 7.56 -58.67
#